data_0556d3cfdf87b872d6e472e5f35f436a
#
_entry.id   0556d3cfdf87b872d6e472e5f35f436a
#
_cell.length_a   1.000
_cell.length_b   1.000
_cell.length_c   1.000
_cell.angle_alpha   90.00
_cell.angle_beta   90.00
_cell.angle_gamma   90.00
#
_symmetry.space_group_name_H-M   'P 1'
#
loop_
_entity.id
_entity.type
_entity.pdbx_description
1 polymer ?
#
loop_
_entity_poly.entity_id
_entity_poly.type
_entity_poly.pdbx_seq_one_letter_code
_entity_poly.pdbx_strand_id
1 'polypeptide(L)'
;MTSPSTIAERVAQMHATMAADPPAEPMGAFAREQAELAASAPAAIAPVGTVLPDAELLDVQGAATTLYAAAGSGASVLIFYRGSWCPYCNIGLSAYQTQLLPLLTDRGIRLVAISPQKPDGSLTMQQTHSLAFAVVSDPGNTIAGRLGILTRPSPEARAAQLRLGLDLTGVNADGTVTVPMPATVILDAGRTVRWIDVHPDYSTRTEPQQIIDALEHLVGQGR
;
A
#
# COMPACT_ATOMS: atom_id res chain seq x y z
N MET A 1 -10.74 -22.69 16.89
CA MET A 1 -10.23 -22.18 15.60
C MET A 1 -9.16 -21.15 15.96
N THR A 2 -7.92 -21.34 15.53
CA THR A 2 -6.84 -20.37 15.77
C THR A 2 -7.14 -19.10 14.97
N SER A 3 -7.02 -17.93 15.60
CA SER A 3 -7.12 -16.65 14.88
C SER A 3 -6.10 -16.58 13.74
N PRO A 4 -6.44 -15.99 12.61
CA PRO A 4 -5.47 -15.81 11.53
C PRO A 4 -4.30 -14.96 12.02
N SER A 5 -3.08 -15.26 11.53
CA SER A 5 -1.90 -14.49 11.89
C SER A 5 -1.99 -13.05 11.35
N THR A 6 -1.58 -12.10 12.18
CA THR A 6 -1.51 -10.68 11.83
C THR A 6 -0.43 -10.41 10.78
N ILE A 7 -0.49 -9.24 10.15
CA ILE A 7 0.58 -8.79 9.23
C ILE A 7 1.89 -8.67 10.00
N ALA A 8 1.86 -8.10 11.19
CA ALA A 8 3.03 -7.94 12.05
C ALA A 8 3.69 -9.30 12.40
N GLU A 9 2.90 -10.31 12.76
CA GLU A 9 3.41 -11.67 13.03
C GLU A 9 4.05 -12.29 11.78
N ARG A 10 3.46 -12.15 10.60
CA ARG A 10 4.02 -12.64 9.34
C ARG A 10 5.33 -11.93 8.97
N VAL A 11 5.41 -10.62 9.22
CA VAL A 11 6.64 -9.84 9.02
C VAL A 11 7.72 -10.30 10.00
N ALA A 12 7.38 -10.49 11.28
CA ALA A 12 8.31 -11.01 12.26
C ALA A 12 8.84 -12.42 11.90
N GLN A 13 7.97 -13.29 11.40
CA GLN A 13 8.36 -14.62 10.91
C GLN A 13 9.31 -14.54 9.71
N MET A 14 9.04 -13.64 8.76
CA MET A 14 9.93 -13.39 7.62
C MET A 14 11.31 -12.90 8.10
N HIS A 15 11.36 -11.94 9.02
CA HIS A 15 12.61 -11.44 9.60
C HIS A 15 13.37 -12.54 10.33
N ALA A 16 12.70 -13.41 11.10
CA ALA A 16 13.32 -14.53 11.79
C ALA A 16 13.95 -15.53 10.80
N THR A 17 13.27 -15.79 9.68
CA THR A 17 13.80 -16.65 8.61
C THR A 17 15.02 -16.03 7.95
N MET A 18 14.99 -14.73 7.65
CA MET A 18 16.13 -14.01 7.06
C MET A 18 17.32 -13.92 8.03
N ALA A 19 17.07 -13.81 9.33
CA ALA A 19 18.14 -13.77 10.34
C ALA A 19 18.83 -15.12 10.52
N ALA A 20 18.15 -16.24 10.25
CA ALA A 20 18.74 -17.60 10.31
C ALA A 20 19.73 -17.85 9.16
N ASP A 21 19.55 -17.18 8.00
CA ASP A 21 20.46 -17.18 6.86
C ASP A 21 20.59 -15.73 6.34
N PRO A 22 21.40 -14.92 7.04
CA PRO A 22 21.45 -13.50 6.73
C PRO A 22 22.06 -13.27 5.34
N PRO A 23 21.32 -12.62 4.42
CA PRO A 23 21.93 -12.21 3.16
C PRO A 23 23.09 -11.25 3.48
N ALA A 24 24.28 -11.55 2.90
CA ALA A 24 25.41 -10.67 2.99
C ALA A 24 25.01 -9.28 2.50
N GLU A 25 25.63 -8.21 3.12
CA GLU A 25 25.44 -6.82 2.64
C GLU A 25 24.57 -6.70 1.37
N PRO A 26 23.39 -6.15 1.37
CA PRO A 26 23.05 -4.74 1.58
C PRO A 26 21.90 -4.50 2.59
N MET A 27 21.48 -5.51 3.37
CA MET A 27 20.31 -5.42 4.24
C MET A 27 20.45 -4.38 5.36
N GLY A 28 21.66 -4.09 5.81
CA GLY A 28 21.91 -3.06 6.82
C GLY A 28 21.47 -1.65 6.40
N ALA A 29 21.49 -1.35 5.09
CA ALA A 29 21.03 -0.06 4.58
C ALA A 29 19.50 0.09 4.74
N PHE A 30 18.74 -0.98 4.49
CA PHE A 30 17.29 -0.97 4.68
C PHE A 30 16.90 -0.86 6.15
N ALA A 31 17.62 -1.55 7.04
CA ALA A 31 17.34 -1.47 8.48
C ALA A 31 17.58 -0.05 9.03
N ARG A 32 18.65 0.63 8.59
CA ARG A 32 18.91 2.03 8.95
C ARG A 32 17.82 2.96 8.42
N GLU A 33 17.47 2.82 7.14
CA GLU A 33 16.39 3.62 6.54
C GLU A 33 15.06 3.43 7.29
N GLN A 34 14.68 2.19 7.62
CA GLN A 34 13.46 1.91 8.39
C GLN A 34 13.48 2.58 9.76
N ALA A 35 14.61 2.51 10.47
CA ALA A 35 14.75 3.15 11.78
C ALA A 35 14.66 4.69 11.68
N GLU A 36 15.24 5.31 10.66
CA GLU A 36 15.17 6.75 10.41
C GLU A 36 13.73 7.18 10.07
N LEU A 37 13.05 6.40 9.20
CA LEU A 37 11.67 6.67 8.82
C LEU A 37 10.70 6.47 9.99
N ALA A 38 10.91 5.47 10.84
CA ALA A 38 10.12 5.26 12.05
C ALA A 38 10.25 6.41 13.06
N ALA A 39 11.42 7.04 13.11
CA ALA A 39 11.68 8.19 13.98
C ALA A 39 11.19 9.53 13.41
N SER A 40 10.82 9.58 12.12
CA SER A 40 10.38 10.79 11.43
C SER A 40 8.86 10.91 11.40
N ALA A 41 8.34 12.09 11.71
CA ALA A 41 6.93 12.39 11.44
C ALA A 41 6.75 12.63 9.93
N PRO A 42 5.73 12.05 9.29
CA PRO A 42 5.43 12.37 7.90
C PRO A 42 5.15 13.87 7.75
N ALA A 43 5.67 14.48 6.68
CA ALA A 43 5.28 15.84 6.32
C ALA A 43 3.77 15.86 6.00
N ALA A 44 3.10 16.95 6.27
CA ALA A 44 1.70 17.29 6.00
C ALA A 44 0.85 16.22 5.25
N ILE A 45 0.39 15.19 5.96
CA ILE A 45 -0.61 14.25 5.44
C ILE A 45 -1.94 14.98 5.27
N ALA A 46 -2.64 14.69 4.17
CA ALA A 46 -3.95 15.26 3.91
C ALA A 46 -4.91 14.97 5.08
N PRO A 47 -5.60 15.98 5.62
CA PRO A 47 -6.50 15.79 6.76
C PRO A 47 -7.76 15.01 6.36
N VAL A 48 -8.37 14.36 7.35
CA VAL A 48 -9.75 13.86 7.24
C VAL A 48 -10.66 15.02 6.81
N GLY A 49 -11.58 14.75 5.87
CA GLY A 49 -12.42 15.75 5.22
C GLY A 49 -11.89 16.19 3.85
N THR A 50 -10.65 15.84 3.48
CA THR A 50 -10.13 16.11 2.14
C THR A 50 -10.93 15.35 1.08
N VAL A 51 -11.41 16.04 0.06
CA VAL A 51 -12.05 15.41 -1.10
C VAL A 51 -10.96 15.08 -2.13
N LEU A 52 -10.84 13.80 -2.48
CA LEU A 52 -9.94 13.37 -3.55
C LEU A 52 -10.64 13.54 -4.91
N PRO A 53 -10.09 14.37 -5.81
CA PRO A 53 -10.58 14.44 -7.18
C PRO A 53 -10.24 13.14 -7.93
N ASP A 54 -10.95 12.91 -9.03
CA ASP A 54 -10.61 11.81 -9.93
C ASP A 54 -9.19 11.94 -10.46
N ALA A 55 -8.57 10.81 -10.75
CA ALA A 55 -7.21 10.74 -11.29
C ALA A 55 -7.12 9.59 -12.30
N GLU A 56 -6.37 9.83 -13.36
CA GLU A 56 -6.07 8.81 -14.37
C GLU A 56 -5.16 7.73 -13.77
N LEU A 57 -5.55 6.48 -13.96
CA LEU A 57 -4.85 5.28 -13.51
C LEU A 57 -4.74 4.31 -14.69
N LEU A 58 -3.95 3.26 -14.49
CA LEU A 58 -3.91 2.11 -15.39
C LEU A 58 -4.36 0.86 -14.63
N ASP A 59 -5.14 0.02 -15.28
CA ASP A 59 -5.46 -1.31 -14.75
C ASP A 59 -4.27 -2.29 -14.91
N VAL A 60 -4.46 -3.53 -14.46
CA VAL A 60 -3.40 -4.56 -14.51
C VAL A 60 -3.01 -4.96 -15.95
N GLN A 61 -3.82 -4.67 -16.96
CA GLN A 61 -3.53 -4.87 -18.36
C GLN A 61 -2.91 -3.64 -19.04
N GLY A 62 -2.80 -2.53 -18.32
CA GLY A 62 -2.30 -1.25 -18.84
C GLY A 62 -3.37 -0.43 -19.57
N ALA A 63 -4.63 -0.83 -19.47
CA ALA A 63 -5.73 -0.02 -20.00
C ALA A 63 -6.03 1.17 -19.09
N ALA A 64 -6.43 2.29 -19.68
CA ALA A 64 -6.78 3.50 -18.95
C ALA A 64 -8.03 3.27 -18.09
N THR A 65 -7.95 3.68 -16.84
CA THR A 65 -9.05 3.70 -15.88
C THR A 65 -8.95 4.95 -15.02
N THR A 66 -9.80 5.13 -14.02
CA THR A 66 -9.71 6.25 -13.09
C THR A 66 -9.89 5.78 -11.65
N LEU A 67 -9.51 6.66 -10.70
CA LEU A 67 -9.73 6.40 -9.29
C LEU A 67 -11.22 6.13 -9.00
N TYR A 68 -12.12 6.93 -9.59
CA TYR A 68 -13.55 6.79 -9.35
C TYR A 68 -14.12 5.51 -9.94
N ALA A 69 -13.62 5.10 -11.13
CA ALA A 69 -14.02 3.83 -11.73
C ALA A 69 -13.56 2.64 -10.88
N ALA A 70 -12.32 2.65 -10.40
CA ALA A 70 -11.77 1.60 -9.55
C ALA A 70 -12.49 1.55 -8.18
N ALA A 71 -12.72 2.70 -7.56
CA ALA A 71 -13.38 2.81 -6.26
C ALA A 71 -14.90 2.51 -6.30
N GLY A 72 -15.54 2.55 -7.48
CA GLY A 72 -16.99 2.33 -7.63
C GLY A 72 -17.83 3.49 -7.10
N SER A 73 -19.14 3.33 -6.93
CA SER A 73 -20.05 4.41 -6.50
C SER A 73 -20.22 4.54 -4.98
N GLY A 74 -19.85 3.54 -4.22
CA GLY A 74 -19.98 3.50 -2.76
C GLY A 74 -18.73 3.94 -2.02
N ALA A 75 -18.67 3.62 -0.73
CA ALA A 75 -17.46 3.73 0.06
C ALA A 75 -16.39 2.78 -0.44
N SER A 76 -15.13 3.14 -0.22
CA SER A 76 -13.99 2.33 -0.65
C SER A 76 -12.83 2.41 0.33
N VAL A 77 -12.03 1.34 0.36
CA VAL A 77 -10.74 1.28 1.07
C VAL A 77 -9.64 1.27 0.03
N LEU A 78 -8.77 2.26 0.09
CA LEU A 78 -7.60 2.38 -0.77
C LEU A 78 -6.36 1.93 0.00
N ILE A 79 -5.57 1.02 -0.57
CA ILE A 79 -4.31 0.54 -0.02
C ILE A 79 -3.18 1.04 -0.90
N PHE A 80 -2.35 1.95 -0.39
CA PHE A 80 -1.14 2.40 -1.06
C PHE A 80 0.02 1.48 -0.71
N TYR A 81 0.71 0.98 -1.73
CA TYR A 81 1.83 0.07 -1.58
C TYR A 81 2.98 0.43 -2.52
N ARG A 82 4.19 0.03 -2.18
CA ARG A 82 5.41 0.46 -2.87
C ARG A 82 5.61 -0.22 -4.24
N GLY A 83 5.14 -1.46 -4.38
CA GLY A 83 5.26 -2.28 -5.57
C GLY A 83 5.31 -3.78 -5.24
N SER A 84 5.18 -4.64 -6.25
CA SER A 84 5.23 -6.10 -6.14
C SER A 84 6.58 -6.65 -5.68
N TRP A 85 7.64 -5.88 -5.89
CA TRP A 85 9.00 -6.18 -5.44
C TRP A 85 9.18 -6.08 -3.91
N CYS A 86 8.25 -5.47 -3.20
CA CYS A 86 8.35 -5.24 -1.76
C CYS A 86 7.71 -6.41 -0.97
N PRO A 87 8.50 -7.21 -0.22
CA PRO A 87 7.98 -8.39 0.49
C PRO A 87 6.94 -8.03 1.55
N TYR A 88 7.10 -6.91 2.25
CA TYR A 88 6.11 -6.42 3.21
C TYR A 88 4.77 -6.08 2.55
N CYS A 89 4.79 -5.56 1.31
CA CYS A 89 3.59 -5.29 0.54
C CYS A 89 2.88 -6.58 0.17
N ASN A 90 3.62 -7.61 -0.23
CA ASN A 90 3.08 -8.92 -0.57
C ASN A 90 2.38 -9.57 0.62
N ILE A 91 2.99 -9.50 1.82
CA ILE A 91 2.39 -9.97 3.07
C ILE A 91 1.08 -9.23 3.35
N GLY A 92 1.10 -7.89 3.28
CA GLY A 92 -0.08 -7.06 3.55
C GLY A 92 -1.23 -7.34 2.59
N LEU A 93 -0.98 -7.33 1.27
CA LEU A 93 -2.01 -7.57 0.26
C LEU A 93 -2.59 -8.98 0.36
N SER A 94 -1.78 -10.00 0.68
CA SER A 94 -2.26 -11.36 0.95
C SER A 94 -3.16 -11.43 2.20
N ALA A 95 -2.83 -10.67 3.26
CA ALA A 95 -3.67 -10.60 4.45
C ALA A 95 -5.00 -9.88 4.14
N TYR A 96 -4.98 -8.79 3.39
CA TYR A 96 -6.19 -8.09 2.98
C TYR A 96 -7.09 -8.97 2.10
N GLN A 97 -6.50 -9.76 1.18
CA GLN A 97 -7.26 -10.71 0.37
C GLN A 97 -8.03 -11.72 1.23
N THR A 98 -7.38 -12.27 2.26
CA THR A 98 -7.94 -13.39 3.02
C THR A 98 -8.77 -12.96 4.23
N GLN A 99 -8.44 -11.83 4.85
CA GLN A 99 -9.03 -11.42 6.14
C GLN A 99 -9.94 -10.18 6.02
N LEU A 100 -9.69 -9.29 5.06
CA LEU A 100 -10.43 -8.04 4.92
C LEU A 100 -11.46 -8.09 3.79
N LEU A 101 -11.09 -8.57 2.60
CA LEU A 101 -11.93 -8.53 1.41
C LEU A 101 -13.32 -9.17 1.60
N PRO A 102 -13.47 -10.35 2.24
CA PRO A 102 -14.80 -10.94 2.45
C PRO A 102 -15.73 -10.00 3.21
N LEU A 103 -15.22 -9.38 4.29
CA LEU A 103 -15.99 -8.46 5.15
C LEU A 103 -16.37 -7.16 4.42
N LEU A 104 -15.50 -6.64 3.55
CA LEU A 104 -15.79 -5.47 2.72
C LEU A 104 -16.83 -5.80 1.65
N THR A 105 -16.73 -6.96 1.02
CA THR A 105 -17.66 -7.42 -0.01
C THR A 105 -19.07 -7.54 0.55
N ASP A 106 -19.25 -8.12 1.72
CA ASP A 106 -20.53 -8.24 2.40
C ASP A 106 -21.17 -6.88 2.72
N ARG A 107 -20.34 -5.85 2.86
CA ARG A 107 -20.77 -4.46 3.14
C ARG A 107 -20.90 -3.60 1.88
N GLY A 108 -20.63 -4.15 0.69
CA GLY A 108 -20.62 -3.40 -0.57
C GLY A 108 -19.50 -2.37 -0.69
N ILE A 109 -18.41 -2.52 0.11
CA ILE A 109 -17.26 -1.61 0.13
C ILE A 109 -16.19 -2.16 -0.81
N ARG A 110 -15.69 -1.34 -1.71
CA ARG A 110 -14.60 -1.73 -2.61
C ARG A 110 -13.24 -1.63 -1.94
N LEU A 111 -12.37 -2.60 -2.27
CA LEU A 111 -10.95 -2.58 -1.92
C LEU A 111 -10.14 -2.32 -3.20
N VAL A 112 -9.23 -1.34 -3.16
CA VAL A 112 -8.39 -0.93 -4.29
C VAL A 112 -6.94 -0.83 -3.82
N ALA A 113 -6.02 -1.56 -4.44
CA ALA A 113 -4.59 -1.43 -4.20
C ALA A 113 -3.96 -0.54 -5.28
N ILE A 114 -3.15 0.43 -4.85
CA ILE A 114 -2.59 1.49 -5.69
C ILE A 114 -1.07 1.57 -5.50
N SER A 115 -0.31 1.53 -6.59
CA SER A 115 1.15 1.73 -6.58
C SER A 115 1.60 2.48 -7.84
N PRO A 116 2.82 3.06 -7.87
CA PRO A 116 3.36 3.69 -9.06
C PRO A 116 3.94 2.69 -10.07
N GLN A 117 3.96 1.40 -9.74
CA GLN A 117 4.58 0.38 -10.55
C GLN A 117 3.87 0.21 -11.90
N LYS A 118 4.64 -0.10 -12.94
CA LYS A 118 4.10 -0.47 -14.26
C LYS A 118 3.10 -1.61 -14.15
N PRO A 119 2.06 -1.63 -15.01
CA PRO A 119 0.98 -2.63 -14.95
C PRO A 119 1.44 -4.09 -15.00
N ASP A 120 2.54 -4.39 -15.71
CA ASP A 120 3.13 -5.74 -15.78
C ASP A 120 3.49 -6.29 -14.39
N GLY A 121 4.05 -5.46 -13.52
CA GLY A 121 4.32 -5.83 -12.13
C GLY A 121 3.06 -5.95 -11.28
N SER A 122 2.06 -5.11 -11.52
CA SER A 122 0.76 -5.20 -10.85
C SER A 122 0.00 -6.47 -11.24
N LEU A 123 0.09 -6.87 -12.51
CA LEU A 123 -0.47 -8.13 -13.00
C LEU A 123 0.19 -9.33 -12.31
N THR A 124 1.52 -9.34 -12.20
CA THR A 124 2.25 -10.39 -11.48
C THR A 124 1.82 -10.47 -10.02
N MET A 125 1.61 -9.34 -9.34
CA MET A 125 1.10 -9.28 -7.98
C MET A 125 -0.28 -9.92 -7.89
N GLN A 126 -1.21 -9.51 -8.76
CA GLN A 126 -2.56 -10.03 -8.78
C GLN A 126 -2.57 -11.56 -9.04
N GLN A 127 -1.78 -12.03 -9.99
CA GLN A 127 -1.67 -13.45 -10.32
C GLN A 127 -1.03 -14.25 -9.19
N THR A 128 0.12 -13.81 -8.66
CA THR A 128 0.87 -14.53 -7.63
C THR A 128 0.08 -14.68 -6.34
N HIS A 129 -0.72 -13.69 -5.98
CA HIS A 129 -1.48 -13.67 -4.73
C HIS A 129 -2.97 -13.92 -4.93
N SER A 130 -3.41 -14.23 -6.17
CA SER A 130 -4.83 -14.49 -6.49
C SER A 130 -5.75 -13.37 -5.95
N LEU A 131 -5.34 -12.10 -6.12
CA LEU A 131 -6.08 -10.96 -5.60
C LEU A 131 -7.39 -10.77 -6.37
N ALA A 132 -8.52 -10.80 -5.66
CA ALA A 132 -9.86 -10.63 -6.22
C ALA A 132 -10.38 -9.17 -6.12
N PHE A 133 -9.55 -8.25 -5.66
CA PHE A 133 -9.84 -6.81 -5.63
C PHE A 133 -9.06 -6.06 -6.71
N ALA A 134 -9.45 -4.82 -6.95
CA ALA A 134 -8.81 -3.98 -7.96
C ALA A 134 -7.35 -3.66 -7.57
N VAL A 135 -6.42 -3.88 -8.51
CA VAL A 135 -5.02 -3.47 -8.43
C VAL A 135 -4.77 -2.51 -9.58
N VAL A 136 -4.32 -1.30 -9.28
CA VAL A 136 -4.14 -0.23 -10.27
C VAL A 136 -2.78 0.44 -10.12
N SER A 137 -2.29 0.96 -11.25
CA SER A 137 -1.09 1.80 -11.28
C SER A 137 -1.50 3.28 -11.25
N ASP A 138 -0.82 4.07 -10.42
CA ASP A 138 -0.89 5.54 -10.35
C ASP A 138 0.39 6.12 -10.98
N PRO A 139 0.45 6.27 -12.32
CA PRO A 139 1.62 6.85 -12.98
C PRO A 139 1.87 8.27 -12.47
N GLY A 140 3.10 8.52 -11.98
CA GLY A 140 3.45 9.81 -11.40
C GLY A 140 3.00 10.01 -9.95
N ASN A 141 2.45 8.98 -9.28
CA ASN A 141 2.03 9.06 -7.88
C ASN A 141 1.07 10.22 -7.59
N THR A 142 0.14 10.50 -8.51
CA THR A 142 -0.75 11.67 -8.45
C THR A 142 -1.62 11.67 -7.19
N ILE A 143 -2.22 10.51 -6.86
CA ILE A 143 -3.08 10.38 -5.69
C ILE A 143 -2.25 10.39 -4.41
N ALA A 144 -1.14 9.63 -4.39
CA ALA A 144 -0.24 9.60 -3.25
C ALA A 144 0.38 10.97 -2.95
N GLY A 145 0.69 11.76 -3.99
CA GLY A 145 1.15 13.14 -3.85
C GLY A 145 0.12 14.06 -3.21
N ARG A 146 -1.16 13.94 -3.59
CA ARG A 146 -2.27 14.73 -3.00
C ARG A 146 -2.52 14.38 -1.54
N LEU A 147 -2.28 13.13 -1.16
CA LEU A 147 -2.37 12.67 0.22
C LEU A 147 -1.15 13.04 1.08
N GLY A 148 -0.06 13.53 0.47
CA GLY A 148 1.17 13.86 1.20
C GLY A 148 1.93 12.63 1.70
N ILE A 149 1.74 11.47 1.07
CA ILE A 149 2.34 10.19 1.51
C ILE A 149 3.52 9.74 0.64
N LEU A 150 4.15 10.66 -0.10
CA LEU A 150 5.31 10.33 -0.93
C LEU A 150 6.59 10.22 -0.12
N THR A 151 7.42 9.25 -0.48
CA THR A 151 8.76 9.06 0.05
C THR A 151 9.74 8.66 -1.05
N ARG A 152 11.03 8.70 -0.73
CA ARG A 152 12.11 8.24 -1.61
C ARG A 152 13.09 7.39 -0.81
N PRO A 153 13.69 6.36 -1.40
CA PRO A 153 14.77 5.63 -0.74
C PRO A 153 15.95 6.55 -0.47
N SER A 154 16.61 6.34 0.67
CA SER A 154 17.90 6.97 0.97
C SER A 154 18.95 6.59 -0.11
N PRO A 155 20.01 7.36 -0.29
CA PRO A 155 21.07 7.01 -1.22
C PRO A 155 21.64 5.61 -0.98
N GLU A 156 21.81 5.22 0.29
CA GLU A 156 22.33 3.92 0.70
C GLU A 156 21.32 2.79 0.38
N ALA A 157 20.04 3.00 0.69
CA ALA A 157 18.98 2.04 0.37
C ALA A 157 18.82 1.88 -1.14
N ARG A 158 18.92 2.99 -1.92
CA ARG A 158 18.90 2.94 -3.37
C ARG A 158 20.07 2.14 -3.94
N ALA A 159 21.29 2.38 -3.43
CA ALA A 159 22.46 1.61 -3.84
C ALA A 159 22.29 0.11 -3.51
N ALA A 160 21.69 -0.20 -2.36
CA ALA A 160 21.37 -1.56 -1.97
C ALA A 160 20.32 -2.20 -2.92
N GLN A 161 19.27 -1.48 -3.28
CA GLN A 161 18.26 -1.92 -4.26
C GLN A 161 18.90 -2.28 -5.60
N LEU A 162 19.76 -1.41 -6.12
CA LEU A 162 20.47 -1.65 -7.39
C LEU A 162 21.36 -2.89 -7.34
N ARG A 163 22.08 -3.13 -6.22
CA ARG A 163 22.87 -4.36 -6.03
C ARG A 163 22.01 -5.63 -6.00
N LEU A 164 20.76 -5.52 -5.56
CA LEU A 164 19.79 -6.61 -5.59
C LEU A 164 19.02 -6.72 -6.92
N GLY A 165 19.40 -5.92 -7.93
CA GLY A 165 18.77 -5.94 -9.25
C GLY A 165 17.45 -5.14 -9.33
N LEU A 166 17.11 -4.33 -8.31
CA LEU A 166 15.93 -3.48 -8.32
C LEU A 166 16.31 -2.04 -8.71
N ASP A 167 15.93 -1.63 -9.90
CA ASP A 167 15.96 -0.22 -10.32
C ASP A 167 14.53 0.34 -10.37
N LEU A 168 14.20 1.19 -9.40
CA LEU A 168 12.88 1.82 -9.33
C LEU A 168 12.54 2.67 -10.56
N THR A 169 13.55 3.26 -11.22
CA THR A 169 13.31 4.03 -12.45
C THR A 169 12.85 3.15 -13.62
N GLY A 170 13.27 1.89 -13.61
CA GLY A 170 12.80 0.89 -14.56
C GLY A 170 11.45 0.27 -14.20
N VAL A 171 11.07 0.28 -12.92
CA VAL A 171 9.85 -0.35 -12.39
C VAL A 171 8.68 0.62 -12.33
N ASN A 172 8.89 1.86 -11.86
CA ASN A 172 7.83 2.86 -11.78
C ASN A 172 7.44 3.38 -13.16
N ALA A 173 6.16 3.65 -13.36
CA ALA A 173 5.61 4.06 -14.65
C ALA A 173 6.13 5.43 -15.12
N ASP A 174 6.43 6.33 -14.19
CA ASP A 174 6.97 7.68 -14.45
C ASP A 174 8.52 7.74 -14.54
N GLY A 175 9.19 6.61 -14.37
CA GLY A 175 10.66 6.56 -14.38
C GLY A 175 11.33 7.21 -13.16
N THR A 176 10.60 7.53 -12.10
CA THR A 176 11.15 8.09 -10.86
C THR A 176 11.43 7.01 -9.81
N VAL A 177 12.12 7.40 -8.73
CA VAL A 177 12.36 6.54 -7.57
C VAL A 177 11.34 6.75 -6.46
N THR A 178 10.37 7.64 -6.69
CA THR A 178 9.37 8.02 -5.69
C THR A 178 8.34 6.92 -5.54
N VAL A 179 8.02 6.58 -4.29
CA VAL A 179 7.02 5.57 -3.94
C VAL A 179 6.12 6.11 -2.83
N PRO A 180 4.90 5.61 -2.67
CA PRO A 180 4.09 5.96 -1.51
C PRO A 180 4.65 5.31 -0.24
N MET A 181 4.58 6.00 0.89
CA MET A 181 4.55 5.34 2.17
C MET A 181 3.35 4.39 2.19
N PRO A 182 3.48 3.16 2.73
CA PRO A 182 2.33 2.30 2.92
C PRO A 182 1.25 3.05 3.68
N ALA A 183 0.06 3.07 3.13
CA ALA A 183 -1.05 3.78 3.74
C ALA A 183 -2.39 3.10 3.42
N THR A 184 -3.34 3.25 4.32
CA THR A 184 -4.72 2.85 4.13
C THR A 184 -5.62 4.08 4.26
N VAL A 185 -6.52 4.26 3.30
CA VAL A 185 -7.46 5.39 3.26
C VAL A 185 -8.87 4.86 3.09
N ILE A 186 -9.80 5.33 3.92
CA ILE A 186 -11.23 5.07 3.75
C ILE A 186 -11.86 6.31 3.12
N LEU A 187 -12.50 6.12 1.97
CA LEU A 187 -13.30 7.14 1.30
C LEU A 187 -14.78 6.84 1.46
N ASP A 188 -15.59 7.87 1.66
CA ASP A 188 -17.04 7.76 1.49
C ASP A 188 -17.47 7.80 0.02
N ALA A 189 -18.77 7.69 -0.24
CA ALA A 189 -19.32 7.78 -1.60
C ALA A 189 -19.07 9.14 -2.28
N GLY A 190 -18.88 10.21 -1.50
CA GLY A 190 -18.53 11.55 -1.98
C GLY A 190 -17.03 11.75 -2.20
N ARG A 191 -16.22 10.69 -2.12
CA ARG A 191 -14.75 10.73 -2.27
C ARG A 191 -14.03 11.53 -1.19
N THR A 192 -14.65 11.72 -0.07
CA THR A 192 -14.06 12.39 1.08
C THR A 192 -13.26 11.38 1.91
N VAL A 193 -12.04 11.74 2.26
CA VAL A 193 -11.20 10.98 3.21
C VAL A 193 -11.88 11.00 4.57
N ARG A 194 -12.32 9.83 5.03
CA ARG A 194 -12.98 9.67 6.34
C ARG A 194 -12.02 9.11 7.37
N TRP A 195 -11.00 8.42 6.94
CA TRP A 195 -9.95 7.89 7.77
C TRP A 195 -8.68 7.65 6.94
N ILE A 196 -7.53 7.87 7.53
CA ILE A 196 -6.23 7.63 6.92
C ILE A 196 -5.24 7.14 7.98
N ASP A 197 -4.50 6.10 7.65
CA ASP A 197 -3.39 5.57 8.45
C ASP A 197 -2.17 5.42 7.55
N VAL A 198 -1.03 6.00 7.98
CA VAL A 198 0.19 6.09 7.18
C VAL A 198 1.36 5.50 7.95
N HIS A 199 2.13 4.66 7.29
CA HIS A 199 3.28 3.95 7.85
C HIS A 199 4.60 4.43 7.22
N PRO A 200 5.30 5.41 7.81
CA PRO A 200 6.62 5.82 7.35
C PRO A 200 7.62 4.67 7.37
N ASP A 201 7.65 3.88 8.45
CA ASP A 201 8.33 2.60 8.45
C ASP A 201 7.60 1.61 7.52
N TYR A 202 8.19 1.39 6.36
CA TYR A 202 7.59 0.55 5.34
C TYR A 202 7.62 -0.96 5.65
N SER A 203 8.11 -1.38 6.80
CA SER A 203 7.97 -2.76 7.30
C SER A 203 6.62 -2.99 7.98
N THR A 204 5.92 -1.93 8.37
CA THR A 204 4.63 -1.97 9.05
C THR A 204 3.45 -1.71 8.10
N ARG A 205 2.26 -2.10 8.51
CA ARG A 205 1.00 -1.94 7.77
C ARG A 205 -0.16 -1.79 8.74
N THR A 206 -1.22 -1.14 8.27
CA THR A 206 -2.52 -1.20 8.93
C THR A 206 -3.01 -2.65 8.98
N GLU A 207 -3.33 -3.15 10.15
CA GLU A 207 -3.90 -4.50 10.29
C GLU A 207 -5.35 -4.54 9.78
N PRO A 208 -5.81 -5.67 9.20
CA PRO A 208 -7.20 -5.82 8.75
C PRO A 208 -8.23 -5.43 9.82
N GLN A 209 -7.99 -5.78 11.08
CA GLN A 209 -8.91 -5.43 12.18
C GLN A 209 -8.98 -3.93 12.42
N GLN A 210 -7.89 -3.18 12.33
CA GLN A 210 -7.89 -1.73 12.47
C GLN A 210 -8.75 -1.05 11.40
N ILE A 211 -8.75 -1.57 10.17
CA ILE A 211 -9.59 -1.07 9.07
C ILE A 211 -11.07 -1.33 9.38
N ILE A 212 -11.39 -2.52 9.89
CA ILE A 212 -12.76 -2.90 10.27
C ILE A 212 -13.27 -1.99 11.40
N ASP A 213 -12.46 -1.79 12.45
CA ASP A 213 -12.80 -0.94 13.58
C ASP A 213 -13.04 0.51 13.14
N ALA A 214 -12.20 1.03 12.23
CA ALA A 214 -12.38 2.36 11.64
C ALA A 214 -13.69 2.47 10.86
N LEU A 215 -14.04 1.47 10.05
CA LEU A 215 -15.29 1.45 9.30
C LEU A 215 -16.51 1.40 10.24
N GLU A 216 -16.46 0.62 11.32
CA GLU A 216 -17.54 0.52 12.30
C GLU A 216 -17.74 1.85 13.05
N HIS A 217 -16.64 2.50 13.42
CA HIS A 217 -16.69 3.83 14.03
C HIS A 217 -17.36 4.87 13.13
N LEU A 218 -17.02 4.88 11.83
CA LEU A 218 -17.61 5.80 10.85
C LEU A 218 -19.12 5.57 10.66
N VAL A 219 -19.57 4.31 10.67
CA VAL A 219 -21.01 3.98 10.60
C VAL A 219 -21.75 4.44 11.86
N GLY A 220 -21.10 4.34 13.04
CA GLY A 220 -21.68 4.77 14.32
C GLY A 220 -21.86 6.29 14.42
N GLN A 221 -21.01 7.08 13.77
CA GLN A 221 -21.11 8.56 13.77
C GLN A 221 -22.12 9.13 12.76
N GLY A 222 -22.61 8.34 11.82
CA GLY A 222 -23.58 8.75 10.80
C GLY A 222 -25.05 8.52 11.16
N ARG A 223 -25.30 8.13 12.42
CA ARG A 223 -26.67 7.94 12.97
C ARG A 223 -27.01 9.09 13.97
#